data_8168257d2221c74612e0e69d95cf02e2
#
_entry.id   8168257d2221c74612e0e69d95cf02e2
#
_cell.length_a   1.000
_cell.length_b   1.000
_cell.length_c   1.000
_cell.angle_alpha   90.00
_cell.angle_beta   90.00
_cell.angle_gamma   90.00
#
_symmetry.space_group_name_H-M   'P 1'
#
loop_
_entity.id
_entity.type
_entity.pdbx_description
1 polymer ?
#
loop_
_entity_poly.entity_id
_entity_poly.type
_entity_poly.pdbx_seq_one_letter_code
_entity_poly.pdbx_strand_id
1 'polypeptide(L)'
;MNSIAIIIISAAVFFAWIALATIWCIIDSKRYKKYIDSIKIGDKFMMRGTFDENVNPFEERRKPIIVEITDIRTNKIGEKYIQYRYIGDPPYLTFNNKIDIFTELFCKTF
;
A
#
# COMPACT_ATOMS: atom_id res chain seq x y z
N MET A 1 -18.16 -30.21 35.64
CA MET A 1 -17.21 -29.16 35.35
C MET A 1 -17.74 -27.83 35.85
N ASN A 2 -16.97 -27.12 36.63
CA ASN A 2 -17.41 -25.88 37.24
C ASN A 2 -17.61 -24.80 36.15
N SER A 3 -18.77 -24.15 36.11
CA SER A 3 -19.07 -23.07 35.15
C SER A 3 -18.09 -21.89 35.25
N ILE A 4 -17.53 -21.64 36.43
CA ILE A 4 -16.50 -20.62 36.65
C ILE A 4 -15.22 -20.94 35.86
N ALA A 5 -14.80 -22.21 35.81
CA ALA A 5 -13.63 -22.65 35.06
C ALA A 5 -13.80 -22.40 33.54
N ILE A 6 -15.00 -22.64 33.00
CA ILE A 6 -15.33 -22.39 31.60
C ILE A 6 -15.26 -20.88 31.28
N ILE A 7 -15.77 -20.03 32.14
CA ILE A 7 -15.74 -18.57 31.98
C ILE A 7 -14.30 -18.06 32.01
N ILE A 8 -13.45 -18.57 32.92
CA ILE A 8 -12.04 -18.17 33.00
C ILE A 8 -11.28 -18.58 31.75
N ILE A 9 -11.48 -19.80 31.25
CA ILE A 9 -10.84 -20.28 30.02
C ILE A 9 -11.29 -19.48 28.81
N SER A 10 -12.59 -19.18 28.70
CA SER A 10 -13.13 -18.36 27.62
C SER A 10 -12.57 -16.93 27.61
N ALA A 11 -12.44 -16.32 28.80
CA ALA A 11 -11.85 -15.01 28.96
C ALA A 11 -10.35 -15.01 28.57
N ALA A 12 -9.60 -16.02 29.00
CA ALA A 12 -8.19 -16.15 28.66
C ALA A 12 -7.97 -16.28 27.14
N VAL A 13 -8.79 -17.08 26.46
CA VAL A 13 -8.75 -17.24 24.99
C VAL A 13 -9.07 -15.92 24.29
N PHE A 14 -10.08 -15.22 24.77
CA PHE A 14 -10.47 -13.91 24.21
C PHE A 14 -9.35 -12.87 24.34
N PHE A 15 -8.74 -12.75 25.51
CA PHE A 15 -7.59 -11.86 25.71
C PHE A 15 -6.38 -12.24 24.86
N ALA A 16 -6.11 -13.53 24.68
CA ALA A 16 -5.03 -13.98 23.79
C ALA A 16 -5.30 -13.58 22.33
N TRP A 17 -6.52 -13.64 21.86
CA TRP A 17 -6.92 -13.21 20.54
C TRP A 17 -6.72 -11.70 20.33
N ILE A 18 -7.13 -10.90 21.30
CA ILE A 18 -6.93 -9.44 21.24
C ILE A 18 -5.44 -9.11 21.22
N ALA A 19 -4.63 -9.77 22.04
CA ALA A 19 -3.18 -9.55 22.06
C ALA A 19 -2.54 -9.90 20.72
N LEU A 20 -2.89 -11.02 20.11
CA LEU A 20 -2.40 -11.42 18.79
C LEU A 20 -2.83 -10.45 17.69
N ALA A 21 -4.08 -10.00 17.69
CA ALA A 21 -4.57 -9.04 16.74
C ALA A 21 -3.84 -7.68 16.87
N THR A 22 -3.58 -7.24 18.10
CA THR A 22 -2.85 -6.01 18.38
C THR A 22 -1.40 -6.10 17.89
N ILE A 23 -0.72 -7.20 18.17
CA ILE A 23 0.66 -7.45 17.69
C ILE A 23 0.69 -7.46 16.16
N TRP A 24 -0.26 -8.12 15.52
CA TRP A 24 -0.36 -8.17 14.06
C TRP A 24 -0.53 -6.77 13.46
N CYS A 25 -1.42 -5.95 14.00
CA CYS A 25 -1.64 -4.57 13.57
C CYS A 25 -0.36 -3.72 13.71
N ILE A 26 0.39 -3.88 14.80
CA ILE A 26 1.65 -3.17 15.01
C ILE A 26 2.69 -3.57 13.96
N ILE A 27 2.81 -4.87 13.65
CA ILE A 27 3.74 -5.38 12.65
C ILE A 27 3.37 -4.84 11.26
N ASP A 28 2.09 -4.88 10.89
CA ASP A 28 1.62 -4.36 9.61
C ASP A 28 1.86 -2.86 9.48
N SER A 29 1.60 -2.08 10.52
CA SER A 29 1.86 -0.65 10.54
C SER A 29 3.34 -0.33 10.36
N LYS A 30 4.23 -1.08 11.00
CA LYS A 30 5.69 -0.92 10.85
C LYS A 30 6.17 -1.30 9.45
N ARG A 31 5.64 -2.36 8.86
CA ARG A 31 5.94 -2.76 7.48
C ARG A 31 5.49 -1.71 6.48
N TYR A 32 4.30 -1.18 6.64
CA TYR A 32 3.75 -0.12 5.80
C TYR A 32 4.59 1.14 5.89
N LYS A 33 4.95 1.58 7.10
CA LYS A 33 5.82 2.74 7.31
C LYS A 33 7.20 2.55 6.68
N LYS A 34 7.79 1.36 6.83
CA LYS A 34 9.07 1.02 6.21
C LYS A 34 8.97 1.05 4.68
N TYR A 35 7.87 0.54 4.12
CA TYR A 35 7.60 0.60 2.69
C TYR A 35 7.50 2.05 2.19
N ILE A 36 6.75 2.89 2.89
CA ILE A 36 6.61 4.32 2.59
C ILE A 36 7.96 5.02 2.65
N ASP A 37 8.74 4.78 3.70
CA ASP A 37 10.06 5.39 3.88
C ASP A 37 11.08 4.90 2.83
N SER A 38 10.85 3.76 2.21
CA SER A 38 11.69 3.22 1.13
C SER A 38 11.44 3.87 -0.23
N ILE A 39 10.34 4.61 -0.39
CA ILE A 39 9.99 5.28 -1.64
C ILE A 39 10.90 6.50 -1.82
N LYS A 40 11.58 6.56 -2.96
CA LYS A 40 12.54 7.64 -3.29
C LYS A 40 12.19 8.27 -4.62
N ILE A 41 12.65 9.50 -4.83
CA ILE A 41 12.58 10.19 -6.12
C ILE A 41 13.32 9.36 -7.16
N GLY A 42 12.69 9.17 -8.32
CA GLY A 42 13.21 8.35 -9.41
C GLY A 42 12.73 6.91 -9.37
N ASP A 43 12.06 6.47 -8.32
CA ASP A 43 11.46 5.15 -8.25
C ASP A 43 10.34 5.00 -9.28
N LYS A 44 10.21 3.80 -9.84
CA LYS A 44 9.18 3.47 -10.81
C LYS A 44 8.12 2.59 -10.18
N PHE A 45 6.87 2.92 -10.47
CA PHE A 45 5.70 2.17 -10.01
C PHE A 45 4.83 1.81 -11.19
N MET A 46 4.07 0.72 -11.04
CA MET A 46 3.12 0.27 -12.04
C MET A 46 1.70 0.40 -11.50
N MET A 47 0.78 0.86 -12.36
CA MET A 47 -0.63 0.95 -12.00
C MET A 47 -1.20 -0.43 -11.71
N ARG A 48 -1.85 -0.59 -10.57
CA ARG A 48 -2.57 -1.82 -10.22
C ARG A 48 -3.76 -2.01 -11.15
N GLY A 49 -4.07 -3.26 -11.47
CA GLY A 49 -5.20 -3.59 -12.34
C GLY A 49 -4.91 -3.49 -13.85
N THR A 50 -3.71 -3.10 -14.25
CA THR A 50 -3.31 -3.16 -15.68
C THR A 50 -3.02 -4.59 -16.13
N PHE A 51 -2.81 -5.49 -15.20
CA PHE A 51 -2.78 -6.94 -15.45
C PHE A 51 -4.11 -7.53 -14.99
N ASP A 52 -5.11 -7.48 -15.86
CA ASP A 52 -6.34 -8.23 -15.64
C ASP A 52 -6.12 -9.64 -16.18
N GLU A 53 -6.13 -10.63 -15.30
CA GLU A 53 -6.02 -12.05 -15.66
C GLU A 53 -7.19 -12.53 -16.54
N ASN A 54 -8.29 -11.77 -16.56
CA ASN A 54 -9.47 -12.05 -17.37
C ASN A 54 -9.42 -11.44 -18.77
N VAL A 55 -8.33 -10.76 -19.13
CA VAL A 55 -8.18 -10.19 -20.46
C VAL A 55 -8.01 -11.32 -21.47
N ASN A 56 -8.82 -11.28 -22.52
CA ASN A 56 -8.72 -12.21 -23.62
C ASN A 56 -7.29 -12.22 -24.19
N PRO A 57 -6.61 -13.39 -24.26
CA PRO A 57 -5.23 -13.47 -24.76
C PRO A 57 -5.08 -13.03 -26.23
N PHE A 58 -6.19 -12.88 -26.97
CA PHE A 58 -6.20 -12.39 -28.33
C PHE A 58 -6.36 -10.86 -28.43
N GLU A 59 -6.70 -10.18 -27.35
CA GLU A 59 -6.68 -8.71 -27.32
C GLU A 59 -5.23 -8.25 -27.18
N GLU A 60 -4.90 -7.13 -27.83
CA GLU A 60 -3.61 -6.48 -27.66
C GLU A 60 -3.32 -6.33 -26.18
N ARG A 61 -2.20 -6.89 -25.72
CA ARG A 61 -1.76 -6.74 -24.34
C ARG A 61 -1.67 -5.26 -24.03
N ARG A 62 -2.54 -4.79 -23.15
CA ARG A 62 -2.44 -3.43 -22.63
C ARG A 62 -1.04 -3.28 -22.02
N LYS A 63 -0.28 -2.34 -22.54
CA LYS A 63 1.03 -2.04 -21.98
C LYS A 63 0.83 -1.60 -20.53
N PRO A 64 1.63 -2.11 -19.58
CA PRO A 64 1.54 -1.67 -18.20
C PRO A 64 1.78 -0.15 -18.13
N ILE A 65 0.93 0.54 -17.39
CA ILE A 65 1.10 1.97 -17.14
C ILE A 65 2.14 2.12 -16.05
N ILE A 66 3.28 2.70 -16.39
CA ILE A 66 4.39 2.92 -15.47
C ILE A 66 4.49 4.40 -15.18
N VAL A 67 4.68 4.73 -13.91
CA VAL A 67 4.90 6.09 -13.43
C VAL A 67 6.25 6.19 -12.74
N GLU A 68 6.85 7.37 -12.81
CA GLU A 68 8.10 7.70 -12.14
C GLU A 68 7.86 8.79 -11.11
N ILE A 69 8.39 8.61 -9.91
CA ILE A 69 8.28 9.60 -8.85
C ILE A 69 9.23 10.76 -9.15
N THR A 70 8.68 11.97 -9.24
CA THR A 70 9.45 13.19 -9.53
C THR A 70 9.74 14.01 -8.28
N ASP A 71 8.87 13.96 -7.28
CA ASP A 71 9.04 14.67 -6.02
C ASP A 71 8.25 14.03 -4.89
N ILE A 72 8.71 14.23 -3.68
CA ILE A 72 8.02 13.80 -2.47
C ILE A 72 7.93 15.01 -1.55
N ARG A 73 6.71 15.42 -1.23
CA ARG A 73 6.45 16.58 -0.37
C ARG A 73 5.70 16.17 0.88
N THR A 74 6.03 16.82 1.97
CA THR A 74 5.30 16.68 3.24
C THR A 74 4.63 18.01 3.55
N ASN A 75 3.32 17.97 3.84
CA ASN A 75 2.59 19.17 4.22
C ASN A 75 2.82 19.54 5.70
N LYS A 76 2.23 20.64 6.14
CA LYS A 76 2.36 21.14 7.53
C LYS A 76 1.80 20.18 8.58
N ILE A 77 0.89 19.30 8.19
CA ILE A 77 0.23 18.32 9.06
C ILE A 77 1.06 17.03 9.17
N GLY A 78 2.09 16.87 8.32
CA GLY A 78 2.91 15.67 8.26
C GLY A 78 2.45 14.63 7.26
N GLU A 79 1.44 14.93 6.45
CA GLU A 79 0.99 14.06 5.36
C GLU A 79 1.96 14.13 4.19
N LYS A 80 2.36 12.98 3.68
CA LYS A 80 3.21 12.89 2.49
C LYS A 80 2.39 12.91 1.22
N TYR A 81 2.87 13.67 0.24
CA TYR A 81 2.33 13.72 -1.12
C TYR A 81 3.39 13.25 -2.09
N ILE A 82 2.99 12.40 -3.02
CA ILE A 82 3.85 11.89 -4.09
C ILE A 82 3.51 12.63 -5.37
N GLN A 83 4.51 13.27 -5.98
CA GLN A 83 4.43 13.83 -7.31
C GLN A 83 5.03 12.82 -8.28
N TYR A 84 4.31 12.49 -9.34
CA TYR A 84 4.72 11.49 -10.31
C TYR A 84 4.34 11.91 -11.72
N ARG A 85 4.97 11.29 -12.71
CA ARG A 85 4.66 11.43 -14.11
C ARG A 85 4.49 10.07 -14.77
N TYR A 86 3.65 10.00 -15.77
CA TYR A 86 3.53 8.79 -16.59
C TYR A 86 4.71 8.72 -17.56
N ILE A 87 5.34 7.56 -17.65
CA ILE A 87 6.42 7.32 -18.61
C ILE A 87 5.82 7.28 -20.02
N GLY A 88 6.37 8.07 -20.92
CA GLY A 88 5.85 8.27 -22.27
C GLY A 88 5.10 9.56 -22.48
N ASP A 89 4.66 10.22 -21.41
CA ASP A 89 4.03 11.54 -21.45
C ASP A 89 5.08 12.66 -21.38
N PRO A 90 4.72 13.90 -21.80
CA PRO A 90 5.63 15.02 -21.66
C PRO A 90 6.06 15.23 -20.20
N PRO A 91 7.34 15.59 -19.95
CA PRO A 91 7.85 15.68 -18.57
C PRO A 91 7.23 16.82 -17.74
N TYR A 92 6.52 17.76 -18.36
CA TYR A 92 5.81 18.82 -17.64
C TYR A 92 4.45 18.38 -17.10
N LEU A 93 3.93 17.23 -17.54
CA LEU A 93 2.68 16.67 -17.03
C LEU A 93 2.97 15.84 -15.76
N THR A 94 2.73 16.46 -14.63
CA THR A 94 2.91 15.82 -13.32
C THR A 94 1.59 15.76 -12.56
N PHE A 95 1.44 14.75 -11.72
CA PHE A 95 0.26 14.53 -10.91
C PHE A 95 0.67 14.40 -9.45
N ASN A 96 -0.19 14.82 -8.54
CA ASN A 96 0.05 14.73 -7.10
C ASN A 96 -1.05 13.91 -6.45
N ASN A 97 -0.67 12.95 -5.61
CA ASN A 97 -1.59 12.20 -4.78
C ASN A 97 -1.02 12.05 -3.37
N LYS A 98 -1.91 11.93 -2.38
CA LYS A 98 -1.50 11.50 -1.06
C LYS A 98 -0.86 10.12 -1.15
N ILE A 99 0.11 9.86 -0.27
CA ILE A 99 0.82 8.57 -0.30
C ILE A 99 -0.12 7.37 -0.14
N ASP A 100 -1.16 7.49 0.66
CA ASP A 100 -2.15 6.43 0.85
C ASP A 100 -2.88 6.09 -0.44
N ILE A 101 -3.33 7.11 -1.17
CA ILE A 101 -4.01 6.95 -2.47
C ILE A 101 -3.01 6.41 -3.50
N PHE A 102 -1.79 6.92 -3.52
CA PHE A 102 -0.76 6.49 -4.45
C PHE A 102 -0.44 4.99 -4.27
N THR A 103 -0.28 4.52 -3.04
CA THR A 103 0.02 3.11 -2.76
C THR A 103 -1.15 2.17 -3.05
N GLU A 104 -2.39 2.68 -3.04
CA GLU A 104 -3.56 1.93 -3.48
C GLU A 104 -3.63 1.78 -5.01
N LEU A 105 -3.25 2.84 -5.75
CA LEU A 105 -3.32 2.87 -7.21
C LEU A 105 -2.12 2.22 -7.88
N PHE A 106 -0.95 2.31 -7.27
CA PHE A 106 0.31 1.88 -7.86
C PHE A 106 1.05 0.91 -6.93
N CYS A 107 1.80 0.00 -7.52
CA CYS A 107 2.67 -0.93 -6.79
C CYS A 107 4.11 -0.84 -7.33
N LYS A 108 5.07 -1.00 -6.43
CA LYS A 108 6.48 -1.00 -6.79
C LYS A 108 6.83 -2.34 -7.44
N THR A 109 7.29 -2.28 -8.69
CA THR A 109 7.63 -3.46 -9.49
C THR A 109 9.11 -3.64 -9.73
N PHE A 110 9.89 -2.66 -9.39
CA PHE A 110 11.33 -2.63 -9.68
C PHE A 110 12.13 -2.35 -8.42
#